data_29ba923ab1a443a468cf5564493775e1
#
_entry.id   29ba923ab1a443a468cf5564493775e1
#
_cell.length_a   1.000
_cell.length_b   1.000
_cell.length_c   1.000
_cell.angle_alpha   90.00
_cell.angle_beta   90.00
_cell.angle_gamma   90.00
#
_symmetry.space_group_name_H-M   'P 1'
#
loop_
_entity.id
_entity.type
_entity.pdbx_description
1 polymer ?
#
loop_
_entity_poly.entity_id
_entity_poly.type
_entity_poly.pdbx_seq_one_letter_code
_entity_poly.pdbx_strand_id
1 'polypeptide(L)'
;MRICVIGDELITPMGDPRGLGWVGRVLARSHFPSPPTVMTLAVPGETTTQLASRWENEVSYRLAPDEPCALIIAVGCADIPSGISTPRSRLNLANITDRDLTPAALPHTNTNRNS
;
A
#
# COMPACT_ATOMS: atom_id res chain seq x y z
N MET A 1 -10.03 11.58 -6.16
CA MET A 1 -9.36 10.90 -5.04
C MET A 1 -8.55 9.73 -5.55
N ARG A 2 -7.36 9.57 -5.04
CA ARG A 2 -6.50 8.42 -5.34
C ARG A 2 -6.42 7.51 -4.12
N ILE A 3 -6.50 6.21 -4.38
CA ILE A 3 -6.40 5.20 -3.32
C ILE A 3 -5.32 4.20 -3.73
N CYS A 4 -4.27 4.10 -2.93
CA CYS A 4 -3.24 3.07 -3.10
C CYS A 4 -3.51 1.97 -2.08
N VAL A 5 -3.62 0.73 -2.57
CA VAL A 5 -3.74 -0.45 -1.71
C VAL A 5 -2.45 -1.24 -1.87
N ILE A 6 -1.68 -1.33 -0.79
CA ILE A 6 -0.34 -1.92 -0.84
C ILE A 6 -0.26 -3.09 0.14
N GLY A 7 0.40 -4.16 -0.27
CA GLY A 7 0.53 -5.33 0.57
C GLY A 7 0.94 -6.58 -0.18
N ASP A 8 0.55 -7.72 0.37
CA ASP A 8 0.90 -9.04 -0.15
C ASP A 8 -0.22 -9.61 -1.04
N GLU A 9 -0.23 -10.93 -1.22
CA GLU A 9 -1.22 -11.59 -2.07
C GLU A 9 -2.67 -11.42 -1.61
N LEU A 10 -2.90 -11.02 -0.37
CA LEU A 10 -4.26 -10.86 0.14
C LEU A 10 -5.00 -9.70 -0.53
N ILE A 11 -4.30 -8.78 -1.16
CA ILE A 11 -4.96 -7.70 -1.89
C ILE A 11 -5.16 -8.02 -3.37
N THR A 12 -4.71 -9.19 -3.81
CA THR A 12 -4.96 -9.67 -5.18
C THR A 12 -6.31 -10.36 -5.24
N PRO A 13 -6.88 -10.55 -6.44
CA PRO A 13 -8.11 -11.32 -6.58
C PRO A 13 -7.90 -12.83 -6.50
N MET A 14 -6.79 -13.30 -5.96
CA MET A 14 -6.46 -14.72 -5.86
C MET A 14 -7.59 -15.49 -5.18
N GLY A 15 -8.05 -16.56 -5.80
CA GLY A 15 -9.13 -17.39 -5.28
C GLY A 15 -10.53 -16.85 -5.55
N ASP A 16 -10.66 -15.68 -6.14
CA ASP A 16 -11.96 -15.10 -6.46
C ASP A 16 -12.30 -15.38 -7.93
N PRO A 17 -13.32 -16.21 -8.22
CA PRO A 17 -13.67 -16.55 -9.60
C PRO A 17 -14.13 -15.35 -10.43
N ARG A 18 -14.53 -14.26 -9.80
CA ARG A 18 -14.91 -13.03 -10.50
C ARG A 18 -13.74 -12.08 -10.72
N GLY A 19 -12.56 -12.39 -10.16
CA GLY A 19 -11.37 -11.57 -10.31
C GLY A 19 -11.44 -10.23 -9.61
N LEU A 20 -12.32 -10.06 -8.62
CA LEU A 20 -12.49 -8.78 -7.92
C LEU A 20 -11.64 -8.68 -6.66
N GLY A 21 -11.50 -9.79 -5.92
CA GLY A 21 -10.90 -9.77 -4.60
C GLY A 21 -11.71 -8.92 -3.63
N TRP A 22 -11.23 -8.78 -2.40
CA TRP A 22 -11.95 -7.96 -1.41
C TRP A 22 -11.93 -6.48 -1.78
N VAL A 23 -10.84 -6.01 -2.37
CA VAL A 23 -10.72 -4.61 -2.80
C VAL A 23 -11.79 -4.28 -3.84
N GLY A 24 -11.89 -5.10 -4.88
CA GLY A 24 -12.88 -4.89 -5.93
C GLY A 24 -14.31 -4.99 -5.40
N ARG A 25 -14.57 -5.94 -4.48
CA ARG A 25 -15.91 -6.11 -3.91
C ARG A 25 -16.30 -4.95 -3.00
N VAL A 26 -15.38 -4.43 -2.22
CA VAL A 26 -15.64 -3.25 -1.39
C VAL A 26 -15.92 -2.04 -2.27
N LEU A 27 -15.12 -1.83 -3.30
CA LEU A 27 -15.31 -0.71 -4.22
C LEU A 27 -16.64 -0.78 -4.95
N ALA A 28 -17.04 -1.98 -5.37
CA ALA A 28 -18.30 -2.18 -6.07
C ALA A 28 -19.52 -1.85 -5.19
N ARG A 29 -19.38 -1.92 -3.87
CA ARG A 29 -20.44 -1.63 -2.90
C ARG A 29 -20.31 -0.24 -2.29
N SER A 30 -19.24 0.47 -2.61
CA SER A 30 -19.00 1.80 -2.07
C SER A 30 -19.60 2.85 -2.99
N HIS A 31 -19.95 3.99 -2.40
CA HIS A 31 -20.48 5.11 -3.15
C HIS A 31 -19.53 6.29 -3.01
N PHE A 32 -19.10 6.82 -4.15
CA PHE A 32 -18.20 7.97 -4.21
C PHE A 32 -18.87 9.09 -5.03
N PRO A 33 -18.68 10.36 -4.64
CA PRO A 33 -19.21 11.48 -5.45
C PRO A 33 -18.67 11.46 -6.87
N SER A 34 -17.44 11.02 -7.05
CA SER A 34 -16.84 10.74 -8.36
C SER A 34 -15.99 9.50 -8.25
N PRO A 35 -15.80 8.74 -9.32
CA PRO A 35 -15.03 7.52 -9.25
C PRO A 35 -13.59 7.76 -8.78
N PRO A 36 -13.10 7.02 -7.77
CA PRO A 36 -11.72 7.15 -7.34
C PRO A 36 -10.77 6.44 -8.32
N THR A 37 -9.52 6.90 -8.35
CA THR A 37 -8.46 6.14 -9.02
C THR A 37 -7.86 5.19 -8.00
N VAL A 38 -8.02 3.89 -8.20
CA VAL A 38 -7.55 2.86 -7.28
C VAL A 38 -6.40 2.10 -7.90
N MET A 39 -5.28 2.03 -7.17
CA MET A 39 -4.08 1.34 -7.63
C MET A 39 -3.67 0.32 -6.58
N THR A 40 -3.55 -0.94 -6.99
CA THR A 40 -3.14 -2.03 -6.10
C THR A 40 -1.68 -2.38 -6.37
N LEU A 41 -0.90 -2.45 -5.30
CA LEU A 41 0.54 -2.66 -5.34
C LEU A 41 0.86 -3.92 -4.56
N ALA A 42 0.48 -5.06 -5.09
CA ALA A 42 0.64 -6.35 -4.43
C ALA A 42 1.96 -7.01 -4.80
N VAL A 43 2.65 -7.56 -3.79
CA VAL A 43 3.78 -8.46 -3.99
C VAL A 43 3.48 -9.74 -3.24
N PRO A 44 3.18 -10.85 -3.92
CA PRO A 44 2.89 -12.12 -3.25
C PRO A 44 4.03 -12.54 -2.34
N GLY A 45 3.68 -12.99 -1.13
CA GLY A 45 4.65 -13.45 -0.14
C GLY A 45 5.44 -12.34 0.55
N GLU A 46 5.05 -11.09 0.35
CA GLU A 46 5.80 -9.96 0.90
C GLU A 46 5.72 -9.92 2.42
N THR A 47 6.87 -9.72 3.07
CA THR A 47 6.97 -9.49 4.51
C THR A 47 6.84 -8.00 4.80
N THR A 48 6.59 -7.66 6.08
CA THR A 48 6.58 -6.25 6.49
C THR A 48 7.94 -5.59 6.28
N THR A 49 9.03 -6.34 6.41
CA THR A 49 10.38 -5.82 6.16
C THR A 49 10.55 -5.40 4.71
N GLN A 50 10.11 -6.25 3.79
CA GLN A 50 10.17 -5.94 2.35
C GLN A 50 9.27 -4.77 2.00
N LEU A 51 8.06 -4.74 2.54
CA LEU A 51 7.15 -3.62 2.32
C LEU A 51 7.75 -2.32 2.83
N ALA A 52 8.33 -2.33 4.03
CA ALA A 52 8.92 -1.13 4.62
C ALA A 52 10.04 -0.56 3.76
N SER A 53 10.72 -1.39 2.97
CA SER A 53 11.80 -0.92 2.11
C SER A 53 11.33 -0.37 0.77
N ARG A 54 10.12 -0.69 0.31
CA ARG A 54 9.67 -0.28 -1.03
C ARG A 54 8.53 0.71 -1.05
N TRP A 55 7.73 0.77 0.01
CA TRP A 55 6.43 1.42 -0.07
C TRP A 55 6.49 2.91 -0.42
N GLU A 56 7.47 3.64 0.13
CA GLU A 56 7.55 5.08 -0.11
C GLU A 56 7.82 5.40 -1.58
N ASN A 57 8.73 4.67 -2.21
CA ASN A 57 9.01 4.86 -3.62
C ASN A 57 7.80 4.53 -4.48
N GLU A 58 7.15 3.41 -4.19
CA GLU A 58 6.00 2.97 -4.95
C GLU A 58 4.84 3.96 -4.86
N VAL A 59 4.54 4.39 -3.65
CA VAL A 59 3.41 5.28 -3.39
C VAL A 59 3.68 6.69 -3.92
N SER A 60 4.93 7.16 -3.84
CA SER A 60 5.26 8.52 -4.25
C SER A 60 4.95 8.78 -5.74
N TYR A 61 5.04 7.77 -6.59
CA TYR A 61 4.67 7.91 -7.99
C TYR A 61 3.17 8.07 -8.21
N ARG A 62 2.39 7.65 -7.24
CA ARG A 62 0.93 7.53 -7.38
C ARG A 62 0.15 8.62 -6.67
N LEU A 63 0.82 9.39 -5.82
CA LEU A 63 0.20 10.52 -5.16
C LEU A 63 0.21 11.74 -6.07
N ALA A 64 -0.77 12.61 -5.86
CA ALA A 64 -0.86 13.88 -6.57
C ALA A 64 -1.01 15.01 -5.57
N PRO A 65 -0.28 16.11 -5.73
CA PRO A 65 -0.31 17.20 -4.74
C PRO A 65 -1.65 17.95 -4.69
N ASP A 66 -2.46 17.82 -5.72
CA ASP A 66 -3.68 18.59 -5.88
C ASP A 66 -4.96 17.78 -5.68
N GLU A 67 -4.86 16.54 -5.21
CA GLU A 67 -6.05 15.75 -4.93
C GLU A 67 -5.89 14.89 -3.68
N PRO A 68 -7.00 14.54 -3.01
CA PRO A 68 -6.95 13.68 -1.83
C PRO A 68 -6.42 12.30 -2.17
N CYS A 69 -5.59 11.76 -1.27
CA CYS A 69 -4.99 10.45 -1.41
C CYS A 69 -5.21 9.64 -0.14
N ALA A 70 -5.38 8.34 -0.31
CA ALA A 70 -5.50 7.41 0.81
C ALA A 70 -4.58 6.21 0.57
N LEU A 71 -4.02 5.68 1.64
CA LEU A 71 -3.19 4.50 1.60
C LEU A 71 -3.81 3.42 2.47
N ILE A 72 -4.05 2.26 1.88
CA ILE A 72 -4.55 1.08 2.58
C ILE A 72 -3.44 0.04 2.59
N ILE A 73 -3.13 -0.48 3.78
CA ILE A 73 -2.05 -1.44 3.97
C ILE A 73 -2.63 -2.76 4.42
N ALA A 74 -2.29 -3.84 3.72
CA ALA A 74 -2.72 -5.20 4.06
C ALA A 74 -1.54 -6.15 3.89
N VAL A 75 -0.80 -6.39 4.97
CA VAL A 75 0.44 -7.16 4.97
C VAL A 75 0.64 -7.83 6.32
N GLY A 76 1.49 -8.83 6.37
CA GLY A 76 1.90 -9.46 7.62
C GLY A 76 1.79 -10.97 7.62
N CYS A 77 1.01 -11.56 6.72
CA CYS A 77 0.83 -13.02 6.69
C CYS A 77 2.13 -13.79 6.46
N ALA A 78 3.08 -13.21 5.75
CA ALA A 78 4.34 -13.86 5.45
C ALA A 78 5.39 -13.70 6.55
N ASP A 79 5.15 -12.87 7.55
CA ASP A 79 6.16 -12.56 8.56
C ASP A 79 6.54 -13.78 9.40
N ILE A 80 5.55 -14.48 9.93
CA ILE A 80 5.82 -15.66 10.78
C ILE A 80 6.55 -16.75 10.02
N PRO A 81 6.06 -17.23 8.86
CA PRO A 81 6.77 -18.26 8.12
C PRO A 81 8.16 -17.80 7.63
N SER A 82 8.37 -16.50 7.49
CA SER A 82 9.67 -15.96 7.09
C SER A 82 10.61 -15.69 8.26
N GLY A 83 10.20 -16.00 9.48
CA GLY A 83 11.05 -15.84 10.66
C GLY A 83 11.16 -14.44 11.20
N ILE A 84 10.25 -13.54 10.81
CA ILE A 84 10.24 -12.17 11.33
C ILE A 84 9.52 -12.17 12.67
N SER A 85 10.18 -11.63 13.69
CA SER A 85 9.62 -11.58 15.05
C SER A 85 8.44 -10.60 15.12
N THR A 86 7.55 -10.81 16.09
CA THR A 86 6.44 -9.90 16.33
C THR A 86 6.90 -8.48 16.62
N PRO A 87 7.92 -8.25 17.48
CA PRO A 87 8.44 -6.89 17.65
C PRO A 87 8.94 -6.25 16.35
N ARG A 88 9.58 -7.02 15.48
CA ARG A 88 10.06 -6.50 14.20
C ARG A 88 8.89 -6.16 13.29
N SER A 89 7.86 -7.02 13.24
CA SER A 89 6.66 -6.73 12.45
C SER A 89 6.00 -5.43 12.89
N ARG A 90 5.87 -5.24 14.20
CA ARG A 90 5.29 -4.01 14.76
C ARG A 90 6.10 -2.78 14.40
N LEU A 91 7.43 -2.88 14.51
CA LEU A 91 8.31 -1.77 14.16
C LEU A 91 8.20 -1.43 12.68
N ASN A 92 8.19 -2.44 11.81
CA ASN A 92 8.06 -2.22 10.38
C ASN A 92 6.76 -1.49 10.03
N LEU A 93 5.64 -1.93 10.62
CA LEU A 93 4.34 -1.27 10.37
C LEU A 93 4.32 0.14 10.93
N ALA A 94 4.86 0.35 12.13
CA ALA A 94 4.93 1.68 12.72
C ALA A 94 5.74 2.63 11.84
N ASN A 95 6.85 2.17 11.29
CA ASN A 95 7.68 2.99 10.41
C ASN A 95 6.92 3.42 9.16
N ILE A 96 6.00 2.59 8.67
CA ILE A 96 5.18 2.94 7.52
C ILE A 96 4.06 3.90 7.93
N THR A 97 3.33 3.57 8.98
CA THR A 97 2.13 4.33 9.36
C THR A 97 2.43 5.68 9.99
N ASP A 98 3.63 5.86 10.54
CA ASP A 98 4.03 7.12 11.14
C ASP A 98 4.47 8.16 10.11
N ARG A 99 4.53 7.79 8.83
CA ARG A 99 4.92 8.73 7.78
C ARG A 99 3.76 9.62 7.39
N ASP A 100 4.09 10.87 7.09
CA ASP A 100 3.14 11.80 6.53
C ASP A 100 2.83 11.39 5.09
N LEU A 101 1.55 11.22 4.78
CA LEU A 101 1.10 10.80 3.44
C LEU A 101 0.92 11.95 2.47
N THR A 102 1.20 13.19 2.87
CA THR A 102 1.15 14.29 1.90
C THR A 102 2.29 14.14 0.90
N PRO A 103 2.02 14.40 -0.39
CA PRO A 103 3.06 14.25 -1.41
C PRO A 103 4.33 15.05 -1.13
N ALA A 104 4.20 16.20 -0.48
CA ALA A 104 5.34 17.05 -0.16
C ALA A 104 6.26 16.46 0.91
N ALA A 105 5.75 15.58 1.77
CA ALA A 105 6.52 14.99 2.87
C ALA A 105 7.19 13.68 2.48
N LEU A 106 6.78 13.06 1.38
CA LEU A 106 7.36 11.79 0.94
C LEU A 106 8.62 12.04 0.13
N PRO A 107 9.62 11.13 0.22
CA PRO A 107 10.77 11.23 -0.65
C PRO A 107 10.33 11.05 -2.09
N HIS A 108 10.82 11.92 -2.97
CA HIS A 108 10.57 11.75 -4.38
C HIS A 108 11.58 10.78 -4.95
N THR A 109 11.15 10.07 -5.96
CA THR A 109 12.01 9.13 -6.65
C THR A 109 12.85 9.79 -7.72
N ASN A 110 12.58 11.04 -8.04
CA ASN A 110 13.36 11.74 -9.03
C ASN A 110 14.69 12.18 -8.44
N THR A 111 15.63 12.48 -9.31
CA THR A 111 16.98 12.83 -8.91
C THR A 111 17.09 14.19 -8.25
N ASN A 112 16.06 14.99 -8.36
CA ASN A 112 16.09 16.31 -7.75
C ASN A 112 16.08 16.25 -6.23
N ARG A 113 15.73 15.19 -5.78
CA ARG A 113 15.82 15.04 -4.35
C ARG A 113 17.21 15.03 -3.89
N ASN A 114 17.70 14.73 -4.19
CA ASN A 114 18.80 14.51 -3.73
C ASN A 114 19.31 14.54 -2.97
N SER A 115 18.97 14.43 -3.18
CA SER A 115 19.49 14.48 -2.69
C SER A 115 19.73 14.57 -2.09
#